data_506f3b6dfc1970db4940767ac05b4cde
#
_entry.id   506f3b6dfc1970db4940767ac05b4cde
#
_cell.length_a   1.000
_cell.length_b   1.000
_cell.length_c   1.000
_cell.angle_alpha   90.00
_cell.angle_beta   90.00
_cell.angle_gamma   90.00
#
_symmetry.space_group_name_H-M   'P 1'
#
loop_
_entity.id
_entity.type
_entity.pdbx_description
1 polymer ?
#
loop_
_entity_poly.entity_id
_entity_poly.type
_entity_poly.pdbx_seq_one_letter_code
_entity_poly.pdbx_strand_id
1 'polypeptide(L)'
;MAGNSSWQRTRLQEGDQYGPDLDSALTEKDKKFYMPKRYDQACPVAKALEVLGDRWTLLIVRDLLRGARRFQDFQTSLKGIAPTILSDRLKLMEEHGLIARRFYSDHPPRAEYILTDKGEELGMVVGALAVWGARHIHPETPLVHTDCGEPVQLRYYCPHCGDRVRGTAVQLQRA
;
A
#
# COMPACT_ATOMS: atom_id res chain seq x y z
N MET A 1 9.91 -18.54 29.74
CA MET A 1 11.17 -18.38 28.96
C MET A 1 10.92 -17.39 27.87
N ALA A 2 11.52 -16.23 27.96
CA ALA A 2 11.26 -15.09 27.07
C ALA A 2 12.11 -15.24 25.81
N GLY A 3 11.47 -15.29 24.64
CA GLY A 3 12.10 -15.23 23.32
C GLY A 3 12.17 -13.79 22.85
N ASN A 4 13.33 -13.19 22.98
CA ASN A 4 13.65 -11.83 22.59
C ASN A 4 13.86 -11.78 21.06
N SER A 5 12.90 -11.26 20.29
CA SER A 5 13.10 -10.90 18.90
C SER A 5 13.34 -9.39 18.77
N SER A 6 14.62 -9.04 18.90
CA SER A 6 15.10 -7.68 18.65
C SER A 6 15.11 -7.40 17.15
N TRP A 7 14.06 -6.74 16.64
CA TRP A 7 14.13 -6.06 15.35
C TRP A 7 14.90 -4.75 15.54
N GLN A 8 16.17 -4.75 15.17
CA GLN A 8 16.97 -3.53 15.13
C GLN A 8 16.43 -2.65 13.99
N ARG A 9 15.82 -1.55 14.38
CA ARG A 9 15.47 -0.44 13.47
C ARG A 9 16.75 0.21 12.98
N THR A 10 17.13 -0.05 11.76
CA THR A 10 18.14 0.76 11.07
C THR A 10 17.45 2.07 10.67
N ARG A 11 17.73 3.12 11.42
CA ARG A 11 17.30 4.50 11.14
C ARG A 11 18.00 4.94 9.86
N LEU A 12 17.27 5.08 8.76
CA LEU A 12 17.74 5.76 7.55
C LEU A 12 17.83 7.25 7.88
N GLN A 13 18.97 7.85 7.57
CA GLN A 13 19.26 9.26 7.80
C GLN A 13 18.32 10.14 6.95
N GLU A 14 17.73 11.14 7.59
CA GLU A 14 17.02 12.24 6.93
C GLU A 14 18.01 12.98 6.01
N GLY A 15 17.69 13.04 4.73
CA GLY A 15 18.43 13.90 3.81
C GLY A 15 18.64 13.40 2.39
N ASP A 16 17.60 12.86 1.73
CA ASP A 16 17.63 12.76 0.28
C ASP A 16 16.45 13.52 -0.34
N GLN A 17 16.83 14.60 -1.01
CA GLN A 17 15.99 15.47 -1.80
C GLN A 17 15.28 14.67 -2.89
N TYR A 18 14.01 15.00 -3.12
CA TYR A 18 13.24 14.58 -4.29
C TYR A 18 14.10 14.63 -5.55
N GLY A 19 14.26 13.49 -6.21
CA GLY A 19 14.98 13.37 -7.48
C GLY A 19 14.32 14.20 -8.60
N PRO A 20 15.03 14.40 -9.72
CA PRO A 20 14.67 15.36 -10.75
C PRO A 20 13.32 15.02 -11.38
N ASP A 21 12.61 16.09 -11.73
CA ASP A 21 11.30 16.18 -12.38
C ASP A 21 11.06 15.06 -13.43
N LEU A 22 10.31 14.04 -13.06
CA LEU A 22 9.97 12.91 -13.94
C LEU A 22 9.10 13.34 -15.14
N ASP A 23 8.53 14.55 -15.09
CA ASP A 23 7.68 15.08 -16.16
C ASP A 23 8.45 15.37 -17.46
N SER A 24 9.78 15.50 -17.38
CA SER A 24 10.64 15.80 -18.53
C SER A 24 11.13 14.57 -19.31
N ALA A 25 11.02 13.37 -18.74
CA ALA A 25 11.56 12.14 -19.34
C ALA A 25 10.51 11.25 -20.05
N LEU A 26 9.22 11.53 -19.87
CA LEU A 26 8.13 10.75 -20.46
C LEU A 26 7.62 11.37 -21.76
N THR A 27 7.43 10.55 -22.80
CA THR A 27 6.78 10.99 -24.03
C THR A 27 5.30 11.26 -23.80
N GLU A 28 4.67 12.11 -24.64
CA GLU A 28 3.23 12.42 -24.58
C GLU A 28 2.34 11.16 -24.65
N LYS A 29 2.82 10.10 -25.27
CA LYS A 29 2.12 8.82 -25.37
C LYS A 29 2.19 8.03 -24.07
N ASP A 30 3.32 8.11 -23.37
CA ASP A 30 3.54 7.49 -22.07
C ASP A 30 2.75 8.23 -20.99
N LYS A 31 2.69 9.56 -21.07
CA LYS A 31 1.88 10.43 -20.20
C LYS A 31 0.39 10.10 -20.28
N LYS A 32 -0.15 9.84 -21.45
CA LYS A 32 -1.58 9.54 -21.65
C LYS A 32 -1.99 8.17 -21.10
N PHE A 33 -1.08 7.22 -21.03
CA PHE A 33 -1.33 5.87 -20.49
C PHE A 33 -1.02 5.74 -18.99
N TYR A 34 -0.13 6.58 -18.48
CA TYR A 34 0.48 6.46 -17.16
C TYR A 34 0.00 7.47 -16.13
N MET A 35 -0.66 8.56 -16.53
CA MET A 35 -1.15 9.54 -15.57
C MET A 35 -2.44 9.06 -14.92
N PRO A 36 -2.43 8.79 -13.61
CA PRO A 36 -3.68 8.71 -12.86
C PRO A 36 -4.42 10.03 -13.06
N LYS A 37 -5.74 9.97 -13.26
CA LYS A 37 -6.58 11.18 -13.40
C LYS A 37 -6.32 12.08 -12.21
N ARG A 38 -5.71 13.23 -12.43
CA ARG A 38 -5.53 14.25 -11.38
C ARG A 38 -6.91 14.77 -10.97
N TYR A 39 -7.15 14.73 -9.69
CA TYR A 39 -8.35 15.37 -9.12
C TYR A 39 -8.04 16.84 -8.89
N ASP A 40 -8.86 17.73 -9.46
CA ASP A 40 -8.78 19.17 -9.18
C ASP A 40 -9.45 19.49 -7.83
N GLN A 41 -8.91 18.88 -6.78
CA GLN A 41 -9.42 19.02 -5.42
C GLN A 41 -8.26 19.03 -4.42
N ALA A 42 -8.25 20.02 -3.54
CA ALA A 42 -7.35 20.09 -2.39
C ALA A 42 -7.87 19.18 -1.25
N CYS A 43 -7.99 17.89 -1.51
CA CYS A 43 -8.53 16.91 -0.58
C CYS A 43 -7.53 15.76 -0.40
N PRO A 44 -7.12 15.42 0.84
CA PRO A 44 -6.19 14.31 1.09
C PRO A 44 -6.65 12.98 0.49
N VAL A 45 -7.96 12.70 0.49
CA VAL A 45 -8.52 11.49 -0.11
C VAL A 45 -8.34 11.51 -1.62
N ALA A 46 -8.65 12.63 -2.29
CA ALA A 46 -8.48 12.78 -3.72
C ALA A 46 -6.99 12.60 -4.11
N LYS A 47 -6.08 13.22 -3.37
CA LYS A 47 -4.65 13.09 -3.60
C LYS A 47 -4.12 11.68 -3.36
N ALA A 48 -4.61 10.97 -2.35
CA ALA A 48 -4.29 9.56 -2.14
C ALA A 48 -4.79 8.70 -3.31
N LEU A 49 -5.99 8.96 -3.84
CA LEU A 49 -6.55 8.22 -4.97
C LEU A 49 -5.80 8.47 -6.30
N GLU A 50 -5.08 9.58 -6.45
CA GLU A 50 -4.18 9.78 -7.60
C GLU A 50 -3.10 8.70 -7.67
N VAL A 51 -2.66 8.17 -6.53
CA VAL A 51 -1.64 7.12 -6.40
C VAL A 51 -2.26 5.73 -6.27
N LEU A 52 -3.31 5.62 -5.46
CA LEU A 52 -3.89 4.34 -5.03
C LEU A 52 -5.15 3.94 -5.80
N GLY A 53 -5.75 4.86 -6.57
CA GLY A 53 -7.08 4.70 -7.15
C GLY A 53 -7.17 3.79 -8.36
N ASP A 54 -6.10 3.17 -8.77
CA ASP A 54 -6.14 2.17 -9.83
C ASP A 54 -6.61 0.79 -9.30
N ARG A 55 -6.96 -0.07 -10.22
CA ARG A 55 -7.53 -1.39 -9.92
C ARG A 55 -6.59 -2.31 -9.12
N TRP A 56 -5.27 -2.14 -9.22
CA TRP A 56 -4.31 -3.15 -8.80
C TRP A 56 -3.45 -2.76 -7.61
N THR A 57 -3.18 -1.48 -7.39
CA THR A 57 -2.23 -1.01 -6.37
C THR A 57 -2.57 -1.52 -4.97
N LEU A 58 -3.80 -1.36 -4.51
CA LEU A 58 -4.20 -1.86 -3.18
C LEU A 58 -4.23 -3.40 -3.09
N LEU A 59 -4.46 -4.10 -4.21
CA LEU A 59 -4.37 -5.55 -4.24
C LEU A 59 -2.92 -6.04 -4.18
N ILE A 60 -1.98 -5.32 -4.79
CA ILE A 60 -0.53 -5.59 -4.67
C ILE A 60 -0.08 -5.35 -3.22
N VAL A 61 -0.51 -4.25 -2.60
CA VAL A 61 -0.23 -3.99 -1.17
C VAL A 61 -0.77 -5.12 -0.28
N ARG A 62 -2.01 -5.56 -0.52
CA ARG A 62 -2.59 -6.71 0.19
C ARG A 62 -1.71 -7.95 0.09
N ASP A 63 -1.21 -8.24 -1.10
CA ASP A 63 -0.40 -9.44 -1.32
C ASP A 63 0.98 -9.32 -0.69
N LEU A 64 1.59 -8.13 -0.71
CA LEU A 64 2.82 -7.84 0.02
C LEU A 64 2.65 -8.02 1.54
N LEU A 65 1.54 -7.54 2.11
CA LEU A 65 1.20 -7.75 3.52
C LEU A 65 1.00 -9.23 3.86
N ARG A 66 0.57 -10.06 2.89
CA ARG A 66 0.43 -11.52 3.01
C ARG A 66 1.73 -12.28 2.76
N GLY A 67 2.82 -11.60 2.45
CA GLY A 67 4.14 -12.21 2.26
C GLY A 67 4.55 -12.48 0.81
N ALA A 68 3.74 -12.10 -0.19
CA ALA A 68 4.19 -12.09 -1.58
C ALA A 68 5.42 -11.17 -1.72
N ARG A 69 6.42 -11.60 -2.49
CA ARG A 69 7.68 -10.86 -2.63
C ARG A 69 8.12 -10.75 -4.08
N ARG A 70 7.74 -11.70 -4.94
CA ARG A 70 8.28 -11.84 -6.27
C ARG A 70 7.22 -11.54 -7.32
N PHE A 71 7.68 -11.13 -8.49
CA PHE A 71 6.79 -10.84 -9.63
C PHE A 71 5.80 -11.98 -9.92
N GLN A 72 6.29 -13.23 -9.86
CA GLN A 72 5.46 -14.41 -10.09
C GLN A 72 4.38 -14.63 -9.02
N ASP A 73 4.66 -14.26 -7.77
CA ASP A 73 3.69 -14.37 -6.68
C ASP A 73 2.47 -13.49 -6.99
N PHE A 74 2.71 -12.26 -7.45
CA PHE A 74 1.64 -11.34 -7.86
C PHE A 74 0.87 -11.83 -9.08
N GLN A 75 1.57 -12.38 -10.09
CA GLN A 75 0.88 -12.93 -11.26
C GLN A 75 -0.02 -14.12 -10.90
N THR A 76 0.38 -14.93 -9.94
CA THR A 76 -0.41 -16.07 -9.46
C THR A 76 -1.64 -15.62 -8.68
N SER A 77 -1.49 -14.64 -7.79
CA SER A 77 -2.58 -14.20 -6.91
C SER A 77 -3.53 -13.21 -7.60
N LEU A 78 -3.01 -12.31 -8.44
CA LEU A 78 -3.78 -11.28 -9.14
C LEU A 78 -4.24 -11.78 -10.52
N LYS A 79 -5.16 -12.74 -10.51
CA LYS A 79 -5.67 -13.32 -11.76
C LYS A 79 -6.21 -12.25 -12.71
N GLY A 80 -5.71 -12.27 -13.95
CA GLY A 80 -6.13 -11.34 -15.01
C GLY A 80 -5.34 -10.03 -15.09
N ILE A 81 -4.29 -9.84 -14.28
CA ILE A 81 -3.34 -8.75 -14.48
C ILE A 81 -2.39 -9.09 -15.64
N ALA A 82 -2.25 -8.20 -16.61
CA ALA A 82 -1.25 -8.35 -17.64
C ALA A 82 0.16 -8.08 -17.07
N PRO A 83 1.20 -8.84 -17.50
CA PRO A 83 2.57 -8.65 -17.00
C PRO A 83 3.10 -7.22 -17.14
N THR A 84 2.77 -6.54 -18.24
CA THR A 84 3.14 -5.13 -18.47
C THR A 84 2.50 -4.22 -17.43
N ILE A 85 1.20 -4.39 -17.18
CA ILE A 85 0.48 -3.60 -16.17
C ILE A 85 1.04 -3.83 -14.77
N LEU A 86 1.39 -5.08 -14.42
CA LEU A 86 2.02 -5.38 -13.14
C LEU A 86 3.39 -4.69 -13.03
N SER A 87 4.23 -4.75 -14.08
CA SER A 87 5.52 -4.06 -14.11
C SER A 87 5.37 -2.56 -13.89
N ASP A 88 4.43 -1.93 -14.61
CA ASP A 88 4.18 -0.49 -14.52
C ASP A 88 3.69 -0.10 -13.12
N ARG A 89 2.83 -0.92 -12.52
CA ARG A 89 2.35 -0.66 -11.14
C ARG A 89 3.44 -0.79 -10.11
N LEU A 90 4.27 -1.82 -10.18
CA LEU A 90 5.40 -2.00 -9.27
C LEU A 90 6.39 -0.83 -9.41
N LYS A 91 6.67 -0.38 -10.64
CA LYS A 91 7.53 0.79 -10.88
C LYS A 91 6.92 2.06 -10.25
N LEU A 92 5.63 2.33 -10.50
CA LEU A 92 4.94 3.48 -9.93
C LEU A 92 4.94 3.45 -8.39
N MET A 93 4.70 2.29 -7.80
CA MET A 93 4.73 2.13 -6.34
C MET A 93 6.13 2.37 -5.76
N GLU A 94 7.17 1.97 -6.47
CA GLU A 94 8.58 2.24 -6.11
C GLU A 94 8.87 3.74 -6.21
N GLU A 95 8.47 4.42 -7.29
CA GLU A 95 8.61 5.87 -7.50
C GLU A 95 7.89 6.69 -6.42
N HIS A 96 6.73 6.22 -5.95
CA HIS A 96 6.00 6.84 -4.84
C HIS A 96 6.52 6.44 -3.45
N GLY A 97 7.59 5.64 -3.38
CA GLY A 97 8.18 5.19 -2.14
C GLY A 97 7.28 4.30 -1.29
N LEU A 98 6.34 3.57 -1.91
CA LEU A 98 5.47 2.61 -1.23
C LEU A 98 6.15 1.23 -1.08
N ILE A 99 7.01 0.88 -2.02
CA ILE A 99 7.77 -0.35 -2.01
C ILE A 99 9.23 -0.06 -2.32
N ALA A 100 10.10 -0.96 -1.90
CA ALA A 100 11.50 -1.00 -2.30
C ALA A 100 11.76 -2.30 -3.07
N ARG A 101 12.61 -2.21 -4.08
CA ARG A 101 13.05 -3.32 -4.89
C ARG A 101 14.42 -3.79 -4.44
N ARG A 102 14.56 -5.05 -4.09
CA ARG A 102 15.81 -5.67 -3.67
C ARG A 102 16.22 -6.76 -4.66
N PHE A 103 17.36 -6.61 -5.31
CA PHE A 103 17.91 -7.67 -6.14
C PHE A 103 18.57 -8.75 -5.25
N TYR A 104 18.29 -10.02 -5.54
CA TYR A 104 18.88 -11.17 -4.87
C TYR A 104 19.68 -12.07 -5.82
N SER A 105 19.66 -11.77 -7.12
CA SER A 105 20.47 -12.43 -8.16
C SER A 105 20.77 -11.42 -9.25
N ASP A 106 22.01 -11.42 -9.73
CA ASP A 106 22.47 -10.53 -10.80
C ASP A 106 22.33 -11.18 -12.19
N HIS A 107 22.42 -12.52 -12.27
CA HIS A 107 22.37 -13.25 -13.52
C HIS A 107 21.52 -14.55 -13.41
N PRO A 108 20.30 -14.60 -13.98
CA PRO A 108 19.52 -13.47 -14.48
C PRO A 108 19.06 -12.55 -13.34
N PRO A 109 18.86 -11.25 -13.59
CA PRO A 109 18.43 -10.31 -12.56
C PRO A 109 17.08 -10.73 -11.97
N ARG A 110 17.06 -10.98 -10.66
CA ARG A 110 15.84 -11.33 -9.92
C ARG A 110 15.69 -10.40 -8.75
N ALA A 111 14.48 -9.87 -8.57
CA ALA A 111 14.17 -8.93 -7.51
C ALA A 111 13.02 -9.41 -6.64
N GLU A 112 13.09 -9.01 -5.38
CA GLU A 112 11.99 -9.05 -4.42
C GLU A 112 11.51 -7.63 -4.17
N TYR A 113 10.21 -7.52 -3.89
CA TYR A 113 9.55 -6.27 -3.53
C TYR A 113 9.15 -6.34 -2.06
N ILE A 114 9.41 -5.28 -1.34
CA ILE A 114 9.08 -5.14 0.09
C ILE A 114 8.37 -3.82 0.30
N LEU A 115 7.41 -3.76 1.22
CA LEU A 115 6.81 -2.51 1.63
C LEU A 115 7.85 -1.66 2.37
N THR A 116 7.82 -0.36 2.14
CA THR A 116 8.48 0.64 2.99
C THR A 116 7.58 0.95 4.19
N ASP A 117 8.07 1.71 5.18
CA ASP A 117 7.25 2.17 6.31
C ASP A 117 5.98 2.89 5.80
N LYS A 118 6.11 3.76 4.79
CA LYS A 118 4.98 4.42 4.12
C LYS A 118 4.02 3.43 3.46
N GLY A 119 4.54 2.37 2.86
CA GLY A 119 3.73 1.31 2.25
C GLY A 119 3.01 0.46 3.29
N GLU A 120 3.63 0.19 4.43
CA GLU A 120 3.04 -0.57 5.54
C GLU A 120 1.84 0.15 6.16
N GLU A 121 1.86 1.48 6.23
CA GLU A 121 0.72 2.28 6.69
C GLU A 121 -0.55 2.04 5.86
N LEU A 122 -0.42 1.65 4.58
CA LEU A 122 -1.57 1.26 3.76
C LEU A 122 -2.28 -0.01 4.24
N GLY A 123 -1.68 -0.75 5.17
CA GLY A 123 -2.34 -1.88 5.84
C GLY A 123 -3.66 -1.48 6.51
N MET A 124 -3.73 -0.26 7.06
CA MET A 124 -4.97 0.31 7.61
C MET A 124 -6.04 0.51 6.52
N VAL A 125 -5.65 1.01 5.37
CA VAL A 125 -6.56 1.27 4.24
C VAL A 125 -7.07 -0.05 3.67
N VAL A 126 -6.18 -1.00 3.42
CA VAL A 126 -6.53 -2.35 2.94
C VAL A 126 -7.42 -3.06 3.96
N GLY A 127 -7.09 -2.97 5.25
CA GLY A 127 -7.88 -3.54 6.33
C GLY A 127 -9.29 -2.94 6.41
N ALA A 128 -9.41 -1.61 6.27
CA ALA A 128 -10.71 -0.94 6.25
C ALA A 128 -11.58 -1.38 5.07
N LEU A 129 -10.98 -1.47 3.89
CA LEU A 129 -11.68 -1.99 2.70
C LEU A 129 -12.09 -3.46 2.87
N ALA A 130 -11.22 -4.29 3.44
CA ALA A 130 -11.52 -5.70 3.68
C ALA A 130 -12.69 -5.88 4.67
N VAL A 131 -12.70 -5.12 5.78
CA VAL A 131 -13.80 -5.16 6.76
C VAL A 131 -15.12 -4.67 6.14
N TRP A 132 -15.07 -3.60 5.35
CA TRP A 132 -16.27 -3.09 4.66
C TRP A 132 -16.77 -4.09 3.61
N GLY A 133 -15.87 -4.64 2.79
CA GLY A 133 -16.18 -5.63 1.77
C GLY A 133 -16.76 -6.92 2.34
N ALA A 134 -16.20 -7.40 3.44
CA ALA A 134 -16.70 -8.58 4.14
C ALA A 134 -18.11 -8.38 4.71
N ARG A 135 -18.42 -7.18 5.15
CA ARG A 135 -19.75 -6.86 5.70
C ARG A 135 -20.83 -6.73 4.64
N HIS A 136 -20.49 -6.18 3.47
CA HIS A 136 -21.49 -5.71 2.51
C HIS A 136 -21.50 -6.44 1.17
N ILE A 137 -20.39 -7.13 0.81
CA ILE A 137 -20.21 -7.69 -0.53
C ILE A 137 -19.93 -9.19 -0.48
N HIS A 138 -18.90 -9.60 0.27
CA HIS A 138 -18.43 -10.98 0.29
C HIS A 138 -18.09 -11.39 1.73
N PRO A 139 -19.03 -12.09 2.41
CA PRO A 139 -18.87 -12.42 3.83
C PRO A 139 -17.65 -13.32 4.09
N GLU A 140 -16.70 -12.80 4.83
CA GLU A 140 -15.49 -13.49 5.28
C GLU A 140 -15.01 -12.86 6.61
N THR A 141 -14.06 -13.51 7.28
CA THR A 141 -13.34 -12.91 8.42
C THR A 141 -12.04 -12.28 7.90
N PRO A 142 -12.04 -10.96 7.64
CA PRO A 142 -10.96 -10.35 6.87
C PRO A 142 -9.69 -10.09 7.67
N LEU A 143 -9.80 -9.90 8.98
CA LEU A 143 -8.67 -9.53 9.84
C LEU A 143 -8.65 -10.41 11.09
N VAL A 144 -7.49 -10.99 11.36
CA VAL A 144 -7.21 -11.75 12.58
C VAL A 144 -5.93 -11.23 13.24
N HIS A 145 -5.87 -11.33 14.55
CA HIS A 145 -4.66 -11.01 15.30
C HIS A 145 -3.62 -12.13 15.11
N THR A 146 -2.41 -11.77 14.73
CA THR A 146 -1.37 -12.74 14.35
C THR A 146 -1.00 -13.70 15.48
N ASP A 147 -1.03 -13.24 16.72
CA ASP A 147 -0.56 -14.01 17.87
C ASP A 147 -1.62 -14.99 18.42
N CYS A 148 -2.90 -14.62 18.35
CA CYS A 148 -3.98 -15.45 18.90
C CYS A 148 -4.96 -15.99 17.86
N GLY A 149 -4.90 -15.52 16.61
CA GLY A 149 -5.81 -15.94 15.54
C GLY A 149 -7.23 -15.38 15.65
N GLU A 150 -7.55 -14.60 16.67
CA GLU A 150 -8.89 -14.09 16.91
C GLU A 150 -9.23 -12.90 15.99
N PRO A 151 -10.53 -12.73 15.61
CA PRO A 151 -10.98 -11.63 14.76
C PRO A 151 -10.68 -10.26 15.35
N VAL A 152 -10.15 -9.36 14.53
CA VAL A 152 -9.84 -7.97 14.90
C VAL A 152 -10.89 -7.01 14.37
N GLN A 153 -11.18 -5.97 15.15
CA GLN A 153 -12.11 -4.90 14.77
C GLN A 153 -11.35 -3.58 14.59
N LEU A 154 -11.64 -2.90 13.50
CA LEU A 154 -11.16 -1.52 13.30
C LEU A 154 -12.05 -0.54 14.07
N ARG A 155 -11.41 0.35 14.82
CA ARG A 155 -12.07 1.40 15.62
C ARG A 155 -11.25 2.69 15.54
N TYR A 156 -11.95 3.82 15.59
CA TYR A 156 -11.29 5.10 15.81
C TYR A 156 -10.96 5.25 17.30
N TYR A 157 -9.85 5.90 17.57
CA TYR A 157 -9.42 6.23 18.92
C TYR A 157 -9.18 7.74 19.01
N CYS A 158 -9.77 8.38 20.00
CA CYS A 158 -9.54 9.80 20.27
C CYS A 158 -8.50 9.92 21.39
N PRO A 159 -7.28 10.39 21.12
CA PRO A 159 -6.23 10.49 22.15
C PRO A 159 -6.56 11.54 23.23
N HIS A 160 -7.39 12.55 22.92
CA HIS A 160 -7.83 13.56 23.89
C HIS A 160 -8.83 13.01 24.90
N CYS A 161 -9.84 12.26 24.43
CA CYS A 161 -10.85 11.65 25.31
C CYS A 161 -10.36 10.35 25.96
N GLY A 162 -9.32 9.72 25.45
CA GLY A 162 -8.86 8.40 25.85
C GLY A 162 -9.80 7.25 25.44
N ASP A 163 -10.76 7.51 24.56
CA ASP A 163 -11.85 6.59 24.24
C ASP A 163 -11.83 6.09 22.79
N ARG A 164 -12.45 4.93 22.60
CA ARG A 164 -12.82 4.41 21.28
C ARG A 164 -14.12 5.05 20.82
N VAL A 165 -14.12 5.67 19.64
CA VAL A 165 -15.27 6.37 19.10
C VAL A 165 -15.87 5.64 17.90
N ARG A 166 -17.18 5.80 17.69
CA ARG A 166 -17.88 5.24 16.52
C ARG A 166 -17.55 6.07 15.29
N GLY A 167 -17.55 5.44 14.09
CA GLY A 167 -17.32 6.14 12.83
C GLY A 167 -18.29 7.30 12.57
N THR A 168 -19.53 7.23 13.07
CA THR A 168 -20.52 8.31 13.00
C THR A 168 -20.20 9.52 13.90
N ALA A 169 -19.28 9.37 14.84
CA ALA A 169 -18.80 10.46 15.70
C ALA A 169 -17.48 11.06 15.18
N VAL A 170 -17.04 10.67 13.99
CA VAL A 170 -15.85 11.18 13.33
C VAL A 170 -16.27 11.82 12.02
N GLN A 171 -15.77 13.00 11.73
CA GLN A 171 -16.04 13.71 10.48
C GLN A 171 -14.75 14.18 9.82
N LEU A 172 -14.76 14.14 8.49
CA LEU A 172 -13.67 14.73 7.70
C LEU A 172 -13.76 16.25 7.80
N GLN A 173 -12.67 16.87 8.18
CA GLN A 173 -12.59 18.33 8.14
C GLN A 173 -12.53 18.79 6.69
N ARG A 174 -13.19 19.90 6.39
CA ARG A 174 -13.05 20.57 5.10
C ARG A 174 -11.70 21.28 5.08
N ALA A 175 -10.93 21.05 4.01
CA ALA A 175 -9.73 21.83 3.73
C ALA A 175 -10.11 23.26 3.38
#